data_8dbef7c556fe9b2102ed94c96823972b
#
_entry.id   8dbef7c556fe9b2102ed94c96823972b
#
_cell.length_a   1.000
_cell.length_b   1.000
_cell.length_c   1.000
_cell.angle_alpha   90.00
_cell.angle_beta   90.00
_cell.angle_gamma   90.00
#
_symmetry.space_group_name_H-M   'P 1'
#
loop_
_entity.id
_entity.type
_entity.pdbx_description
1 polymer ?
#
loop_
_entity_poly.entity_id
_entity_poly.type
_entity_poly.pdbx_seq_one_letter_code
_entity_poly.pdbx_strand_id
1 'polypeptide(L)' 'AYLPARLTEAEVEALVADEVTAAAQALGSQPTMRQMGQVIKAVNARAQGRADGSAIAAKVKAALA' A
#
# COMPACT_ATOMS: atom_id res chain seq x y z
N ALA A 1 -21.47 -3.97 -19.11
CA ALA A 1 -21.07 -4.11 -17.72
C ALA A 1 -19.57 -3.99 -17.58
N TYR A 2 -19.14 -3.34 -16.56
CA TYR A 2 -17.73 -3.16 -16.30
C TYR A 2 -17.24 -4.24 -15.34
N LEU A 3 -16.20 -4.96 -15.74
CA LEU A 3 -15.62 -5.97 -14.87
C LEU A 3 -14.40 -5.37 -14.16
N PRO A 4 -14.32 -5.55 -12.83
CA PRO A 4 -13.15 -5.05 -12.11
C PRO A 4 -11.91 -5.78 -12.60
N ALA A 5 -10.92 -5.02 -13.01
CA ALA A 5 -9.64 -5.53 -13.42
C ALA A 5 -8.66 -5.45 -12.25
N ARG A 6 -7.54 -6.14 -12.40
CA ARG A 6 -6.47 -6.01 -11.43
C ARG A 6 -5.99 -4.56 -11.43
N LEU A 7 -5.56 -4.11 -10.28
CA LEU A 7 -5.02 -2.76 -10.16
C LEU A 7 -3.73 -2.64 -10.97
N THR A 8 -3.56 -1.50 -11.61
CA THR A 8 -2.31 -1.21 -12.31
C THR A 8 -1.23 -0.85 -11.29
N GLU A 9 0.03 -0.83 -11.73
CA GLU A 9 1.12 -0.42 -10.85
C GLU A 9 0.88 0.98 -10.31
N ALA A 10 0.41 1.89 -11.15
CA ALA A 10 0.13 3.26 -10.73
C ALA A 10 -0.94 3.30 -9.64
N GLU A 11 -1.96 2.47 -9.76
CA GLU A 11 -3.01 2.40 -8.76
C GLU A 11 -2.49 1.83 -7.45
N VAL A 12 -1.67 0.79 -7.52
CA VAL A 12 -1.07 0.21 -6.33
C VAL A 12 -0.15 1.23 -5.65
N GLU A 13 0.64 1.94 -6.42
CA GLU A 13 1.51 2.98 -5.87
C GLU A 13 0.70 4.08 -5.18
N ALA A 14 -0.42 4.46 -5.76
CA ALA A 14 -1.29 5.47 -5.16
C ALA A 14 -1.84 4.98 -3.82
N LEU A 15 -2.28 3.73 -3.75
CA LEU A 15 -2.75 3.15 -2.50
C LEU A 15 -1.64 3.10 -1.45
N VAL A 16 -0.45 2.68 -1.86
CA VAL A 16 0.70 2.63 -0.95
C VAL A 16 1.02 4.03 -0.44
N ALA A 17 1.07 5.01 -1.32
CA ALA A 17 1.37 6.39 -0.94
C ALA A 17 0.33 6.93 0.06
N ASP A 18 -0.95 6.64 -0.19
CA ASP A 18 -2.01 7.06 0.72
C ASP A 18 -1.85 6.45 2.10
N GLU A 19 -1.57 5.14 2.15
CA GLU A 19 -1.43 4.45 3.43
C GLU A 19 -0.16 4.89 4.16
N VAL A 20 0.93 5.13 3.44
CA VAL A 20 2.15 5.65 4.05
C VAL A 20 1.90 7.04 4.64
N THR A 21 1.20 7.89 3.91
CA THR A 21 0.85 9.22 4.40
C THR A 21 -0.03 9.14 5.64
N ALA A 22 -1.02 8.27 5.62
CA ALA A 22 -1.90 8.08 6.77
C ALA A 22 -1.12 7.57 7.99
N ALA A 23 -0.20 6.63 7.76
CA ALA A 23 0.63 6.11 8.84
C ALA A 23 1.54 7.20 9.40
N ALA A 24 2.11 8.03 8.54
CA ALA A 24 2.96 9.14 8.97
C ALA A 24 2.17 10.11 9.84
N GLN A 25 0.94 10.41 9.46
CA GLN A 25 0.09 11.30 10.24
C GLN A 25 -0.26 10.69 11.60
N ALA A 26 -0.56 9.41 11.62
CA ALA A 26 -0.91 8.71 12.86
C ALA A 26 0.28 8.62 13.81
N LEU A 27 1.47 8.41 13.28
CA LEU A 27 2.68 8.30 14.08
C LEU A 27 3.28 9.66 14.46
N GLY A 28 2.96 10.67 13.70
CA GLY A 28 3.60 11.98 13.84
C GLY A 28 5.02 12.01 13.29
N SER A 29 5.43 10.98 12.56
CA SER A 29 6.75 10.91 11.96
C SER A 29 6.72 9.95 10.78
N GLN A 30 7.80 9.95 10.01
CA GLN A 30 7.91 9.08 8.84
C GLN A 30 7.83 7.61 9.25
N PRO A 31 6.96 6.80 8.63
CA PRO A 31 6.94 5.38 8.91
C PRO A 31 8.25 4.71 8.50
N THR A 32 8.61 3.68 9.25
CA THR A 32 9.82 2.91 8.99
C THR A 32 9.43 1.50 8.56
N MET A 33 10.44 0.67 8.34
CA MET A 33 10.21 -0.72 7.99
C MET A 33 9.42 -1.47 9.07
N ARG A 34 9.39 -0.95 10.30
CA ARG A 34 8.58 -1.55 11.36
C ARG A 34 7.10 -1.46 11.07
N GLN A 35 6.68 -0.43 10.35
CA GLN A 35 5.28 -0.23 9.98
C GLN A 35 4.92 -0.93 8.67
N MET A 36 5.87 -1.58 8.04
CA MET A 36 5.67 -2.22 6.74
C MET A 36 4.48 -3.19 6.76
N GLY A 37 4.42 -4.05 7.77
CA GLY A 37 3.33 -5.01 7.89
C GLY A 37 1.97 -4.34 7.98
N GLN A 38 1.87 -3.26 8.76
CA GLN A 38 0.61 -2.53 8.90
C GLN A 38 0.20 -1.86 7.59
N VAL A 39 1.16 -1.26 6.91
CA VAL A 39 0.89 -0.60 5.63
C VAL A 39 0.48 -1.63 4.58
N ILE A 40 1.19 -2.75 4.50
CA ILE A 40 0.85 -3.83 3.57
C ILE A 40 -0.58 -4.32 3.83
N LYS A 41 -0.92 -4.55 5.08
CA LYS A 41 -2.25 -5.02 5.45
C LYS A 41 -3.32 -4.01 5.04
N ALA A 42 -3.08 -2.74 5.28
CA ALA A 42 -4.03 -1.69 4.91
C ALA A 42 -4.19 -1.60 3.39
N VAL A 43 -3.09 -1.66 2.64
CA VAL A 43 -3.16 -1.61 1.19
C VAL A 43 -3.89 -2.84 0.65
N ASN A 44 -3.60 -4.02 1.19
CA ASN A 44 -4.30 -5.25 0.79
C ASN A 44 -5.81 -5.14 1.01
N ALA A 45 -6.21 -4.58 2.14
CA ALA A 45 -7.62 -4.39 2.44
C ALA A 45 -8.28 -3.46 1.42
N ARG A 46 -7.60 -2.40 1.02
CA ARG A 46 -8.12 -1.47 0.03
C ARG A 46 -8.12 -2.06 -1.37
N ALA A 47 -7.11 -2.85 -1.68
CA ALA A 47 -7.01 -3.51 -2.99
C ALA A 47 -8.04 -4.62 -3.17
N GLN A 48 -8.51 -5.20 -2.07
CA GLN A 48 -9.57 -6.21 -2.08
C GLN A 48 -9.23 -7.40 -2.98
N GLY A 49 -7.97 -7.81 -2.99
CA GLY A 49 -7.54 -8.94 -3.78
C GLY A 49 -7.29 -8.65 -5.25
N ARG A 50 -7.41 -7.39 -5.67
CA ARG A 50 -7.17 -7.01 -7.06
C ARG A 50 -5.71 -6.70 -7.35
N ALA A 51 -4.86 -6.82 -6.36
CA ALA A 51 -3.43 -6.63 -6.52
C ALA A 51 -2.68 -7.78 -5.87
N ASP A 52 -1.53 -8.11 -6.45
CA ASP A 52 -0.68 -9.16 -5.93
C ASP A 52 -0.01 -8.68 -4.64
N GLY A 53 -0.11 -9.50 -3.59
CA GLY A 53 0.51 -9.16 -2.30
C GLY A 53 2.02 -8.95 -2.41
N SER A 54 2.68 -9.71 -3.29
CA SER A 54 4.12 -9.52 -3.50
C SER A 54 4.42 -8.16 -4.10
N ALA A 55 3.59 -7.71 -5.05
CA ALA A 55 3.76 -6.39 -5.65
C ALA A 55 3.53 -5.30 -4.61
N ILE A 56 2.50 -5.45 -3.78
CA ILE A 56 2.21 -4.50 -2.72
C ILE A 56 3.39 -4.43 -1.75
N ALA A 57 3.90 -5.57 -1.33
CA ALA A 57 5.03 -5.62 -0.41
C ALA A 57 6.25 -4.91 -0.99
N ALA A 58 6.54 -5.14 -2.26
CA ALA A 58 7.68 -4.49 -2.91
C ALA A 58 7.50 -2.98 -2.96
N LYS A 59 6.28 -2.51 -3.27
CA LYS A 59 6.01 -1.08 -3.33
C LYS A 59 6.11 -0.44 -1.95
N VAL A 60 5.57 -1.09 -0.92
CA VAL A 60 5.65 -0.58 0.44
C VAL A 60 7.09 -0.52 0.90
N LYS A 61 7.87 -1.56 0.63
CA LYS A 61 9.27 -1.58 1.00
C LYS A 61 10.02 -0.43 0.36
N ALA A 62 9.77 -0.18 -0.92
CA ALA A 62 10.41 0.93 -1.62
C ALA A 62 10.00 2.28 -1.03
N ALA A 63 8.75 2.40 -0.62
CA ALA A 63 8.24 3.65 -0.04
C ALA A 63 8.81 3.92 1.35
N LEU A 64 9.08 2.87 2.11
CA LEU A 64 9.56 3.01 3.48
C LEU A 64 11.09 2.97 3.60
N ALA A 65 11.75 2.54 2.56
CA ALA A 65 13.21 2.42 2.56
C ALA A 65 13.92 3.77 2.48
#